data_b33bb4bc5907cf3d8e231fc48b5c777f
#
_entry.id   b33bb4bc5907cf3d8e231fc48b5c777f
#
_cell.length_a   1.000
_cell.length_b   1.000
_cell.length_c   1.000
_cell.angle_alpha   90.00
_cell.angle_beta   90.00
_cell.angle_gamma   90.00
#
_symmetry.space_group_name_H-M   'P 1'
#
loop_
_entity.id
_entity.type
_entity.pdbx_description
1 polymer ?
#
loop_
_entity_poly.entity_id
_entity_poly.type
_entity_poly.pdbx_seq_one_letter_code
_entity_poly.pdbx_strand_id
1 'polypeptide(L)'
;MYYFAYASNLNRAQMAERAPRAKARFSAVLPNHRLVFGGYSRLWRGGTASLQVSRGDKVLGGVYEITEQELAKLDKYEGYPTEYTHATVMVFPDMGEPVEAVTFVRPRQAAETKPSPEYLACIKKGYSDWGLV
;
A
#
# COMPACT_ATOMS: atom_id res chain seq x y z
N MET A 1 -4.07 6.05 14.21
CA MET A 1 -2.80 5.58 13.61
C MET A 1 -2.77 5.92 12.13
N TYR A 2 -1.60 5.94 11.56
CA TYR A 2 -1.41 6.19 10.14
C TYR A 2 -1.13 4.90 9.39
N TYR A 3 -1.69 4.79 8.20
CA TYR A 3 -1.52 3.67 7.28
C TYR A 3 -0.98 4.19 5.95
N PHE A 4 0.15 3.64 5.51
CA PHE A 4 0.76 4.01 4.23
C PHE A 4 0.30 3.05 3.14
N ALA A 5 -0.44 3.58 2.18
CA ALA A 5 -0.89 2.84 0.99
C ALA A 5 0.04 3.16 -0.17
N TYR A 6 0.51 2.12 -0.85
CA TYR A 6 1.44 2.29 -1.96
C TYR A 6 0.98 1.59 -3.26
N ALA A 7 -0.13 0.87 -3.20
CA ALA A 7 -0.63 0.10 -4.34
C ALA A 7 -2.15 0.27 -4.50
N SER A 8 -2.92 -0.82 -4.51
CA SER A 8 -4.35 -0.73 -4.83
C SER A 8 -5.16 0.08 -3.83
N ASN A 9 -4.76 0.10 -2.57
CA ASN A 9 -5.46 0.89 -1.54
C ASN A 9 -5.25 2.41 -1.70
N LEU A 10 -4.40 2.85 -2.60
CA LEU A 10 -4.37 4.25 -3.03
C LEU A 10 -5.67 4.63 -3.72
N ASN A 11 -6.32 3.68 -4.38
CA ASN A 11 -7.60 3.91 -5.03
C ASN A 11 -8.64 4.25 -3.97
N ARG A 12 -9.11 5.51 -3.98
CA ARG A 12 -10.00 6.04 -2.95
C ARG A 12 -11.35 5.32 -2.92
N ALA A 13 -11.86 4.93 -4.09
CA ALA A 13 -13.12 4.18 -4.17
C ALA A 13 -12.98 2.80 -3.55
N GLN A 14 -11.87 2.10 -3.83
CA GLN A 14 -11.60 0.80 -3.21
C GLN A 14 -11.46 0.92 -1.69
N MET A 15 -10.70 1.91 -1.25
CA MET A 15 -10.47 2.11 0.18
C MET A 15 -11.76 2.44 0.92
N ALA A 16 -12.67 3.19 0.29
CA ALA A 16 -13.99 3.50 0.87
C ALA A 16 -14.83 2.24 1.10
N GLU A 17 -14.64 1.21 0.26
CA GLU A 17 -15.32 -0.07 0.45
C GLU A 17 -14.67 -0.91 1.53
N ARG A 18 -13.33 -0.95 1.55
CA ARG A 18 -12.57 -1.81 2.47
C ARG A 18 -12.51 -1.25 3.88
N ALA A 19 -12.34 0.05 4.01
CA ALA A 19 -12.19 0.73 5.29
C ALA A 19 -12.89 2.09 5.23
N PRO A 20 -14.24 2.11 5.35
CA PRO A 20 -15.02 3.33 5.08
C PRO A 20 -14.76 4.49 6.03
N ARG A 21 -14.16 4.25 7.20
CA ARG A 21 -13.83 5.32 8.14
C ARG A 21 -12.41 5.83 7.99
N ALA A 22 -11.63 5.28 7.09
CA ALA A 22 -10.28 5.77 6.82
C ALA A 22 -10.35 7.17 6.23
N LYS A 23 -9.44 8.03 6.66
CA LYS A 23 -9.40 9.43 6.19
C LYS A 23 -8.07 9.66 5.49
N ALA A 24 -8.13 10.05 4.22
CA ALA A 24 -6.95 10.43 3.48
C ALA A 24 -6.37 11.73 4.06
N ARG A 25 -5.08 11.74 4.33
CA ARG A 25 -4.44 12.89 4.97
C ARG A 25 -3.45 13.61 4.08
N PHE A 26 -2.45 12.90 3.56
CA PHE A 26 -1.40 13.52 2.75
C PHE A 26 -0.65 12.43 1.97
N SER A 27 -0.03 12.84 0.87
CA SER A 27 0.89 11.98 0.15
C SER A 27 2.26 11.99 0.83
N ALA A 28 3.01 10.94 0.65
CA ALA A 28 4.32 10.80 1.29
C ALA A 28 5.23 9.90 0.46
N VAL A 29 6.51 9.92 0.81
CA VAL A 29 7.56 9.15 0.16
C VAL A 29 8.15 8.18 1.18
N LEU A 30 8.30 6.93 0.78
CA LEU A 30 9.08 5.93 1.53
C LEU A 30 10.44 5.78 0.85
N PRO A 31 11.52 6.27 1.45
CA PRO A 31 12.84 6.16 0.83
C PRO A 31 13.43 4.76 0.98
N ASN A 32 14.40 4.46 0.13
CA ASN A 32 15.19 3.21 0.17
C ASN A 32 14.37 1.95 0.03
N HIS A 33 13.28 2.03 -0.73
CA HIS A 33 12.42 0.91 -1.07
C HIS A 33 12.01 1.02 -2.53
N ARG A 34 11.66 -0.11 -3.10
CA ARG A 34 11.05 -0.17 -4.42
C ARG A 34 9.82 -1.07 -4.39
N LEU A 35 8.93 -0.83 -5.33
CA LEU A 35 7.74 -1.63 -5.54
C LEU A 35 8.12 -2.88 -6.32
N VAL A 36 7.66 -4.04 -5.85
CA VAL A 36 7.84 -5.32 -6.54
C VAL A 36 6.51 -6.01 -6.66
N PHE A 37 6.34 -6.80 -7.71
CA PHE A 37 5.13 -7.59 -7.94
C PHE A 37 5.49 -9.06 -7.91
N GLY A 38 4.72 -9.85 -7.18
CA GLY A 38 5.00 -11.26 -7.06
C GLY A 38 3.83 -12.05 -6.52
N GLY A 39 4.04 -13.37 -6.41
CA GLY A 39 3.00 -14.27 -5.95
C GLY A 39 1.83 -14.37 -6.93
N TYR A 40 0.69 -14.84 -6.47
CA TYR A 40 -0.51 -14.89 -7.26
C TYR A 40 -1.73 -14.60 -6.39
N SER A 41 -2.52 -13.62 -6.80
CA SER A 41 -3.77 -13.28 -6.16
C SER A 41 -4.94 -13.81 -6.97
N ARG A 42 -5.84 -14.54 -6.32
CA ARG A 42 -7.07 -15.00 -6.97
C ARG A 42 -7.99 -13.84 -7.29
N LEU A 43 -8.03 -12.84 -6.41
CA LEU A 43 -8.84 -11.65 -6.62
C LEU A 43 -8.39 -10.88 -7.85
N TRP A 44 -7.07 -10.64 -7.96
CA TRP A 44 -6.50 -9.82 -9.03
C TRP A 44 -6.04 -10.62 -10.24
N ARG A 45 -5.95 -11.93 -10.14
CA ARG A 45 -5.51 -12.84 -11.22
C ARG A 45 -4.10 -12.54 -11.71
N GLY A 46 -3.20 -12.31 -10.78
CA GLY A 46 -1.80 -12.03 -11.12
C GLY A 46 -1.01 -11.68 -9.88
N GLY A 47 0.20 -11.22 -10.11
CA GLY A 47 1.08 -10.77 -9.04
C GLY A 47 0.55 -9.53 -8.36
N THR A 48 0.84 -9.40 -7.08
CA THR A 48 0.46 -8.22 -6.31
C THR A 48 1.69 -7.53 -5.74
N ALA A 49 1.50 -6.26 -5.39
CA ALA A 49 2.58 -5.39 -4.97
C ALA A 49 3.05 -5.69 -3.55
N SER A 50 4.34 -5.55 -3.34
CA SER A 50 4.95 -5.48 -2.03
C SER A 50 6.15 -4.55 -2.09
N LEU A 51 6.79 -4.34 -0.96
CA LEU A 51 7.95 -3.47 -0.84
C LEU A 51 9.21 -4.31 -0.68
N GLN A 52 10.29 -3.85 -1.28
CA GLN A 52 11.61 -4.43 -1.11
C GLN A 52 12.59 -3.33 -0.80
N VAL A 53 13.48 -3.56 0.18
CA VAL A 53 14.54 -2.61 0.47
C VAL A 53 15.39 -2.43 -0.78
N SER A 54 15.62 -1.18 -1.18
CA SER A 54 16.40 -0.86 -2.38
C SER A 54 17.02 0.52 -2.18
N ARG A 55 18.31 0.52 -1.87
CA ARG A 55 19.04 1.74 -1.55
C ARG A 55 19.00 2.73 -2.72
N GLY A 56 18.58 3.96 -2.42
CA GLY A 56 18.51 5.03 -3.41
C GLY A 56 17.19 5.12 -4.16
N ASP A 57 16.35 4.09 -4.08
CA ASP A 57 15.01 4.12 -4.67
C ASP A 57 14.00 4.67 -3.66
N LYS A 58 12.83 5.02 -4.17
CA LYS A 58 11.75 5.51 -3.32
C LYS A 58 10.39 5.03 -3.85
N VAL A 59 9.44 4.92 -2.92
CA VAL A 59 8.05 4.58 -3.25
C VAL A 59 7.16 5.74 -2.86
N LEU A 60 6.33 6.18 -3.81
CA LEU A 60 5.33 7.20 -3.55
C LEU A 60 4.05 6.54 -3.07
N GLY A 61 3.38 7.18 -2.13
CA GLY A 61 2.13 6.65 -1.60
C GLY A 61 1.30 7.69 -0.90
N GLY A 62 0.24 7.24 -0.28
CA GLY A 62 -0.69 8.07 0.46
C GLY A 62 -0.85 7.59 1.89
N VAL A 63 -1.06 8.52 2.78
CA VAL A 63 -1.24 8.23 4.19
C VAL A 63 -2.69 8.46 4.57
N TYR A 64 -3.31 7.41 5.09
CA TYR A 64 -4.64 7.46 5.69
C TYR A 64 -4.51 7.47 7.20
N GLU A 65 -5.40 8.18 7.84
CA GLU A 65 -5.60 8.02 9.28
C GLU A 65 -6.67 6.96 9.48
N ILE A 66 -6.36 5.93 10.27
CA ILE A 66 -7.24 4.80 10.50
C ILE A 66 -7.31 4.46 11.99
N THR A 67 -8.34 3.72 12.37
CA THR A 67 -8.45 3.12 13.70
C THR A 67 -7.96 1.66 13.63
N GLU A 68 -7.80 1.04 14.81
CA GLU A 68 -7.47 -0.38 14.87
C GLU A 68 -8.57 -1.24 14.23
N GLN A 69 -9.81 -0.80 14.30
CA GLN A 69 -10.94 -1.49 13.67
C GLN A 69 -10.83 -1.46 12.15
N GLU A 70 -10.42 -0.32 11.59
CA GLU A 70 -10.20 -0.22 10.15
C GLU A 70 -9.00 -1.07 9.71
N LEU A 71 -7.96 -1.11 10.51
CA LEU A 71 -6.82 -1.98 10.23
C LEU A 71 -7.25 -3.46 10.20
N ALA A 72 -8.08 -3.87 11.16
CA ALA A 72 -8.61 -5.25 11.19
C ALA A 72 -9.43 -5.58 9.94
N LYS A 73 -10.16 -4.62 9.39
CA LYS A 73 -10.87 -4.81 8.13
C LYS A 73 -9.91 -5.00 6.96
N LEU A 74 -8.87 -4.17 6.90
CA LEU A 74 -7.83 -4.30 5.86
C LEU A 74 -7.11 -5.64 5.97
N ASP A 75 -6.86 -6.12 7.19
CA ASP A 75 -6.23 -7.42 7.44
C ASP A 75 -6.92 -8.55 6.71
N LYS A 76 -8.24 -8.52 6.68
CA LYS A 76 -9.03 -9.55 6.00
C LYS A 76 -8.82 -9.55 4.49
N TYR A 77 -8.76 -8.36 3.91
CA TYR A 77 -8.54 -8.23 2.47
C TYR A 77 -7.10 -8.61 2.07
N GLU A 78 -6.14 -8.35 2.96
CA GLU A 78 -4.73 -8.60 2.70
C GLU A 78 -4.28 -10.01 3.07
N GLY A 79 -5.13 -10.82 3.67
CA GLY A 79 -4.76 -12.17 4.10
C GLY A 79 -3.76 -12.17 5.24
N TYR A 80 -3.91 -11.21 6.16
CA TYR A 80 -3.04 -11.09 7.32
C TYR A 80 -3.25 -12.29 8.28
N PRO A 81 -2.21 -12.86 8.86
CA PRO A 81 -0.79 -12.49 8.73
C PRO A 81 -0.01 -13.32 7.70
N THR A 82 -0.67 -14.15 6.93
CA THR A 82 -0.04 -15.18 6.10
C THR A 82 0.43 -14.66 4.74
N GLU A 83 -0.47 -14.02 3.99
CA GLU A 83 -0.15 -13.49 2.67
C GLU A 83 0.58 -12.16 2.77
N TYR A 84 0.05 -11.28 3.60
CA TYR A 84 0.67 -10.00 3.95
C TYR A 84 0.72 -9.87 5.47
N THR A 85 1.71 -9.15 5.94
CA THR A 85 1.84 -8.85 7.37
C THR A 85 2.07 -7.35 7.54
N HIS A 86 2.00 -6.89 8.79
CA HIS A 86 2.24 -5.49 9.10
C HIS A 86 3.74 -5.21 9.15
N ALA A 87 4.10 -4.03 8.69
CA ALA A 87 5.43 -3.46 8.89
C ALA A 87 5.26 -2.01 9.29
N THR A 88 6.16 -1.52 10.12
CA THR A 88 6.21 -0.11 10.48
C THR A 88 7.26 0.58 9.62
N VAL A 89 6.87 1.67 8.99
CA VAL A 89 7.76 2.42 8.11
C VAL A 89 7.73 3.91 8.47
N MET A 90 8.83 4.61 8.17
CA MET A 90 8.89 6.05 8.30
C MET A 90 8.71 6.64 6.92
N VAL A 91 7.67 7.44 6.75
CA VAL A 91 7.37 8.08 5.47
C VAL A 91 7.49 9.59 5.61
N PHE A 92 7.83 10.25 4.51
CA PHE A 92 8.17 11.66 4.50
C PHE A 92 7.13 12.43 3.67
N PRO A 93 6.27 13.24 4.32
CA PRO A 93 5.41 14.16 3.56
C PRO A 93 6.24 15.25 2.90
N ASP A 94 5.66 15.95 1.93
CA ASP A 94 6.33 17.07 1.25
C ASP A 94 6.76 18.14 2.24
N MET A 95 5.94 18.39 3.24
CA MET A 95 6.20 19.39 4.28
C MET A 95 5.92 18.78 5.63
N GLY A 96 6.76 19.12 6.60
CA GLY A 96 6.60 18.66 7.96
C GLY A 96 7.50 17.49 8.32
N GLU A 97 7.27 16.94 9.48
CA GLU A 97 8.11 15.88 10.06
C GLU A 97 7.82 14.51 9.44
N PRO A 98 8.81 13.63 9.45
CA PRO A 98 8.56 12.23 9.09
C PRO A 98 7.48 11.62 9.96
N VAL A 99 6.71 10.71 9.39
CA VAL A 99 5.57 10.10 10.06
C VAL A 99 5.77 8.59 10.10
N GLU A 100 5.57 8.01 11.28
CA GLU A 100 5.53 6.56 11.43
C GLU A 100 4.17 6.04 10.98
N ALA A 101 4.17 5.04 10.11
CA ALA A 101 2.95 4.46 9.57
C ALA A 101 3.04 2.94 9.52
N VAL A 102 1.90 2.28 9.66
CA VAL A 102 1.78 0.85 9.38
C VAL A 102 1.55 0.66 7.89
N THR A 103 2.09 -0.41 7.34
CA THR A 103 1.80 -0.81 5.96
C THR A 103 1.77 -2.33 5.86
N PHE A 104 1.35 -2.85 4.70
CA PHE A 104 1.31 -4.28 4.46
C PHE A 104 2.46 -4.67 3.54
N VAL A 105 3.18 -5.72 3.92
CA VAL A 105 4.26 -6.29 3.11
C VAL A 105 4.16 -7.82 3.14
N ARG A 106 4.69 -8.50 2.12
CA ARG A 106 4.80 -9.95 2.20
C ARG A 106 5.79 -10.32 3.28
N PRO A 107 5.46 -11.30 4.16
CA PRO A 107 6.40 -11.77 5.17
C PRO A 107 7.60 -12.49 4.56
N ARG A 108 7.43 -13.01 3.34
CA ARG A 108 8.49 -13.66 2.57
C ARG A 108 8.49 -13.16 1.15
N GLN A 109 9.66 -13.03 0.57
CA GLN A 109 9.78 -12.63 -0.82
C GLN A 109 9.19 -13.73 -1.71
N ALA A 110 8.30 -13.32 -2.59
CA ALA A 110 7.69 -14.23 -3.55
C ALA A 110 8.40 -14.13 -4.90
N ALA A 111 8.27 -15.18 -5.71
CA ALA A 111 8.75 -15.13 -7.07
C ALA A 111 8.07 -13.97 -7.82
N GLU A 112 8.84 -13.26 -8.63
CA GLU A 112 8.32 -12.16 -9.43
C GLU A 112 7.30 -12.68 -10.43
N THR A 113 6.12 -12.05 -10.47
CA THR A 113 5.04 -12.41 -11.38
C THR A 113 4.37 -11.14 -11.89
N LYS A 114 3.80 -11.26 -13.08
CA LYS A 114 3.20 -10.12 -13.76
C LYS A 114 1.86 -9.74 -13.10
N PRO A 115 1.63 -8.46 -12.80
CA PRO A 115 0.33 -8.00 -12.33
C PRO A 115 -0.69 -8.00 -13.47
N SER A 116 -1.97 -8.18 -13.14
CA SER A 116 -3.04 -8.11 -14.13
C SER A 116 -3.30 -6.66 -14.58
N PRO A 117 -3.86 -6.47 -15.77
CA PRO A 117 -4.27 -5.13 -16.21
C PRO A 117 -5.26 -4.45 -15.26
N GLU A 118 -6.17 -5.20 -14.69
CA GLU A 118 -7.18 -4.68 -13.76
C GLU A 118 -6.53 -4.17 -12.47
N TYR A 119 -5.56 -4.89 -11.96
CA TYR A 119 -4.81 -4.49 -10.77
C TYR A 119 -4.01 -3.22 -11.03
N LEU A 120 -3.31 -3.17 -12.17
CA LEU A 120 -2.55 -1.98 -12.56
C LEU A 120 -3.45 -0.77 -12.77
N ALA A 121 -4.64 -0.97 -13.37
CA ALA A 121 -5.59 0.12 -13.56
C ALA A 121 -6.08 0.68 -12.22
N CYS A 122 -6.32 -0.19 -11.25
CA CYS A 122 -6.70 0.21 -9.90
C CYS A 122 -5.60 1.07 -9.25
N ILE A 123 -4.36 0.64 -9.36
CA ILE A 123 -3.21 1.37 -8.83
C ILE A 123 -3.05 2.73 -9.52
N LYS A 124 -3.14 2.76 -10.84
CA LYS A 124 -3.03 4.01 -11.62
C LYS A 124 -4.10 5.02 -11.21
N LYS A 125 -5.33 4.56 -11.03
CA LYS A 125 -6.41 5.42 -10.54
C LYS A 125 -6.08 5.97 -9.16
N GLY A 126 -5.54 5.13 -8.30
CA GLY A 126 -5.09 5.55 -6.98
C GLY A 126 -4.01 6.63 -7.05
N TYR A 127 -3.03 6.47 -7.90
CA TYR A 127 -2.00 7.49 -8.12
C TYR A 127 -2.61 8.81 -8.54
N SER A 128 -3.57 8.77 -9.45
CA SER A 128 -4.31 9.95 -9.88
C SER A 128 -5.11 10.57 -8.73
N ASP A 129 -5.77 9.75 -7.92
CA ASP A 129 -6.55 10.22 -6.77
C ASP A 129 -5.70 11.02 -5.77
N TRP A 130 -4.42 10.68 -5.66
CA TRP A 130 -3.51 11.34 -4.72
C TRP A 130 -2.60 12.38 -5.38
N GLY A 131 -2.77 12.62 -6.68
CA GLY A 131 -1.93 13.58 -7.38
C GLY A 131 -0.47 13.16 -7.51
N LEU A 132 -0.21 11.85 -7.59
CA LEU A 132 1.15 11.30 -7.69
C LEU A 132 1.65 11.19 -9.14
N VAL A 133 0.77 11.42 -10.08
CA VAL A 133 1.09 11.46 -11.51
C VAL A 133 0.52 12.71 -12.14
#